data_d7f4f7c09bd37702354e45ae8509b294
#
_entry.id   d7f4f7c09bd37702354e45ae8509b294
#
_cell.length_a   1.000
_cell.length_b   1.000
_cell.length_c   1.000
_cell.angle_alpha   90.00
_cell.angle_beta   90.00
_cell.angle_gamma   90.00
#
_symmetry.space_group_name_H-M   'P 1'
#
loop_
_entity.id
_entity.type
_entity.pdbx_description
1 polymer ?
#
loop_
_entity_poly.entity_id
_entity_poly.type
_entity_poly.pdbx_seq_one_letter_code
_entity_poly.pdbx_strand_id
1 'polypeptide(L)'
;MTNRVYIGEYNHSGIKIENSVPPLVEVDIFNAVQLEIAKNAKAPARHTADDDYLLTTKLFCAKCNAMMVVQAGTSHTGKVHRYHACVRQKKHKCDKKMLHKDKVEAFVVYKTMEFLQKDNVIEQLSEALYNLQFTESTMLPKLGEQLKDKNQEIENIVNAVQKGYATQTLLQRLGELEKERDEIGEAIAKEKIKTPIFSQDHFRMALHNCRKIDVSKQDGKRKIIDTFINAIYVSDDDFKIAYNVNGKEETIKLEELESSTLFSNGAPKSAIFE
;
A
#
# COMPACT_ATOMS: atom_id res chain seq x y z
N MET A 1 1.85 -2.81 -18.68
CA MET A 1 0.60 -3.62 -18.66
C MET A 1 -0.65 -2.75 -18.87
N THR A 2 -0.73 -1.96 -19.94
CA THR A 2 -1.91 -1.12 -20.23
C THR A 2 -2.74 -1.67 -21.39
N ASN A 3 -2.23 -2.68 -22.09
CA ASN A 3 -2.88 -3.26 -23.26
C ASN A 3 -4.01 -4.22 -22.83
N ARG A 4 -5.23 -3.95 -23.29
CA ARG A 4 -6.43 -4.73 -22.96
C ARG A 4 -6.47 -6.12 -23.60
N VAL A 5 -5.52 -6.43 -24.48
CA VAL A 5 -5.33 -7.78 -25.04
C VAL A 5 -5.09 -8.81 -23.92
N TYR A 6 -4.50 -8.40 -22.79
CA TYR A 6 -4.30 -9.28 -21.64
C TYR A 6 -5.59 -9.81 -21.00
N ILE A 7 -6.72 -9.11 -21.20
CA ILE A 7 -8.05 -9.54 -20.75
C ILE A 7 -8.93 -10.05 -21.91
N GLY A 8 -8.31 -10.36 -23.06
CA GLY A 8 -9.01 -10.90 -24.23
C GLY A 8 -9.65 -9.89 -25.16
N GLU A 9 -9.52 -8.57 -24.89
CA GLU A 9 -10.06 -7.51 -25.75
C GLU A 9 -9.03 -7.09 -26.79
N TYR A 10 -9.38 -7.16 -28.06
CA TYR A 10 -8.58 -6.61 -29.16
C TYR A 10 -9.23 -5.36 -29.74
N ASN A 11 -8.46 -4.29 -29.90
CA ASN A 11 -8.93 -3.04 -30.48
C ASN A 11 -8.08 -2.70 -31.71
N HIS A 12 -8.72 -2.62 -32.86
CA HIS A 12 -8.08 -2.18 -34.10
C HIS A 12 -8.95 -1.14 -34.80
N SER A 13 -8.34 -0.01 -35.12
CA SER A 13 -9.05 1.11 -35.83
C SER A 13 -10.38 1.54 -35.21
N GLY A 14 -10.51 1.47 -33.88
CA GLY A 14 -11.73 1.86 -33.16
C GLY A 14 -12.77 0.74 -33.01
N ILE A 15 -12.55 -0.43 -33.60
CA ILE A 15 -13.42 -1.61 -33.44
C ILE A 15 -12.90 -2.43 -32.28
N LYS A 16 -13.72 -2.60 -31.25
CA LYS A 16 -13.44 -3.48 -30.10
C LYS A 16 -14.02 -4.87 -30.38
N ILE A 17 -13.18 -5.88 -30.30
CA ILE A 17 -13.57 -7.28 -30.41
C ILE A 17 -13.30 -7.94 -29.06
N GLU A 18 -14.35 -8.35 -28.38
CA GLU A 18 -14.25 -9.06 -27.09
C GLU A 18 -13.99 -10.55 -27.36
N ASN A 19 -13.26 -11.20 -26.45
CA ASN A 19 -12.90 -12.63 -26.53
C ASN A 19 -12.16 -13.04 -27.82
N SER A 20 -11.46 -12.11 -28.46
CA SER A 20 -10.67 -12.39 -29.68
C SER A 20 -9.41 -13.19 -29.40
N VAL A 21 -8.91 -13.16 -28.18
CA VAL A 21 -7.73 -13.87 -27.70
C VAL A 21 -8.04 -14.46 -26.32
N PRO A 22 -7.55 -15.65 -25.96
CA PRO A 22 -7.72 -16.16 -24.61
C PRO A 22 -7.15 -15.18 -23.58
N PRO A 23 -7.92 -14.81 -22.53
CA PRO A 23 -7.44 -13.87 -21.52
C PRO A 23 -6.28 -14.51 -20.72
N LEU A 24 -5.21 -13.74 -20.53
CA LEU A 24 -4.05 -14.13 -19.72
C LEU A 24 -4.20 -13.71 -18.27
N VAL A 25 -5.06 -12.71 -18.02
CA VAL A 25 -5.26 -12.12 -16.69
C VAL A 25 -6.76 -11.85 -16.51
N GLU A 26 -7.28 -12.08 -15.31
CA GLU A 26 -8.66 -11.75 -14.96
C GLU A 26 -8.89 -10.23 -15.01
N VAL A 27 -10.10 -9.82 -15.37
CA VAL A 27 -10.50 -8.41 -15.55
C VAL A 27 -10.30 -7.61 -14.25
N ASP A 28 -10.60 -8.21 -13.11
CA ASP A 28 -10.49 -7.56 -11.80
C ASP A 28 -9.03 -7.26 -11.45
N ILE A 29 -8.12 -8.22 -11.69
CA ILE A 29 -6.68 -8.05 -11.50
C ILE A 29 -6.15 -6.97 -12.45
N PHE A 30 -6.56 -7.00 -13.71
CA PHE A 30 -6.17 -6.00 -14.69
C PHE A 30 -6.60 -4.59 -14.24
N ASN A 31 -7.84 -4.42 -13.79
CA ASN A 31 -8.38 -3.13 -13.33
C ASN A 31 -7.64 -2.64 -12.07
N ALA A 32 -7.35 -3.53 -11.11
CA ALA A 32 -6.55 -3.20 -9.91
C ALA A 32 -5.15 -2.70 -10.31
N VAL A 33 -4.49 -3.37 -11.25
CA VAL A 33 -3.19 -2.94 -11.79
C VAL A 33 -3.28 -1.59 -12.51
N GLN A 34 -4.36 -1.31 -13.26
CA GLN A 34 -4.55 0.01 -13.90
C GLN A 34 -4.68 1.13 -12.86
N LEU A 35 -5.39 0.90 -11.75
CA LEU A 35 -5.50 1.86 -10.65
C LEU A 35 -4.13 2.14 -10.01
N GLU A 36 -3.31 1.11 -9.78
CA GLU A 36 -1.95 1.29 -9.25
C GLU A 36 -1.03 2.01 -10.26
N ILE A 37 -1.10 1.67 -11.55
CA ILE A 37 -0.36 2.40 -12.61
C ILE A 37 -0.78 3.87 -12.63
N ALA A 38 -2.07 4.18 -12.51
CA ALA A 38 -2.56 5.56 -12.50
C ALA A 38 -2.11 6.35 -11.25
N LYS A 39 -2.03 5.70 -10.09
CA LYS A 39 -1.44 6.29 -8.88
C LYS A 39 0.06 6.56 -9.09
N ASN A 40 0.79 5.60 -9.64
CA ASN A 40 2.22 5.68 -9.86
C ASN A 40 2.61 6.62 -11.03
N ALA A 41 1.76 6.78 -12.04
CA ALA A 41 1.97 7.73 -13.15
C ALA A 41 2.03 9.20 -12.67
N LYS A 42 1.41 9.52 -11.52
CA LYS A 42 1.51 10.84 -10.88
C LYS A 42 2.80 11.00 -10.05
N ALA A 43 3.62 9.97 -9.96
CA ALA A 43 4.88 9.92 -9.21
C ALA A 43 6.08 9.86 -10.17
N PRO A 44 6.48 10.97 -10.78
CA PRO A 44 7.64 10.94 -11.67
C PRO A 44 8.90 10.63 -10.86
N ALA A 45 9.63 9.61 -11.34
CA ALA A 45 11.07 9.43 -11.15
C ALA A 45 11.60 9.42 -9.71
N ARG A 46 11.14 8.46 -8.88
CA ARG A 46 11.77 8.22 -7.56
C ARG A 46 13.25 7.84 -7.64
N HIS A 47 13.78 7.44 -8.81
CA HIS A 47 15.12 6.89 -8.96
C HIS A 47 15.99 7.55 -10.04
N THR A 48 15.55 8.66 -10.63
CA THR A 48 16.31 9.36 -11.69
C THR A 48 16.98 10.65 -11.26
N ALA A 49 16.77 11.11 -10.01
CA ALA A 49 17.45 12.28 -9.47
C ALA A 49 18.71 11.83 -8.72
N ASP A 50 19.82 12.56 -8.89
CA ASP A 50 21.06 12.40 -8.09
C ASP A 50 20.82 12.57 -6.59
N ASP A 51 19.67 13.08 -6.20
CA ASP A 51 19.24 13.31 -4.83
C ASP A 51 18.04 12.42 -4.45
N ASP A 52 18.16 11.78 -3.31
CA ASP A 52 17.13 10.94 -2.75
C ASP A 52 16.09 11.76 -1.98
N TYR A 53 14.85 11.78 -2.51
CA TYR A 53 13.73 12.47 -1.89
C TYR A 53 12.78 11.45 -1.27
N LEU A 54 12.87 11.31 0.05
CA LEU A 54 12.15 10.26 0.81
C LEU A 54 10.63 10.47 0.81
N LEU A 55 10.15 11.72 0.81
CA LEU A 55 8.73 12.06 0.92
C LEU A 55 8.04 12.31 -0.43
N THR A 56 8.71 11.98 -1.54
CA THR A 56 8.09 12.11 -2.87
C THR A 56 6.80 11.28 -2.92
N THR A 57 5.72 11.88 -3.41
CA THR A 57 4.37 11.31 -3.51
C THR A 57 3.60 11.14 -2.21
N LYS A 58 4.23 11.36 -1.06
CA LYS A 58 3.59 11.21 0.26
C LYS A 58 3.25 12.55 0.92
N LEU A 59 3.79 13.67 0.43
CA LEU A 59 3.63 14.99 1.04
C LEU A 59 2.56 15.83 0.30
N PHE A 60 1.55 16.30 1.04
CA PHE A 60 0.42 17.06 0.52
C PHE A 60 0.24 18.38 1.28
N CYS A 61 -0.21 19.39 0.58
CA CYS A 61 -0.58 20.67 1.18
C CYS A 61 -1.97 20.56 1.81
N ALA A 62 -2.09 20.77 3.12
CA ALA A 62 -3.38 20.72 3.82
C ALA A 62 -4.35 21.84 3.41
N LYS A 63 -3.83 22.99 2.89
CA LYS A 63 -4.68 24.11 2.43
C LYS A 63 -5.43 23.81 1.13
N CYS A 64 -4.80 23.07 0.20
CA CYS A 64 -5.37 22.88 -1.13
C CYS A 64 -5.37 21.43 -1.61
N ASN A 65 -4.98 20.49 -0.78
CA ASN A 65 -4.85 19.05 -1.05
C ASN A 65 -3.99 18.69 -2.27
N ALA A 66 -3.17 19.63 -2.77
CA ALA A 66 -2.27 19.37 -3.87
C ALA A 66 -0.97 18.75 -3.36
N MET A 67 -0.37 17.90 -4.18
CA MET A 67 0.94 17.31 -3.88
C MET A 67 1.99 18.40 -3.73
N MET A 68 2.92 18.19 -2.81
CA MET A 68 4.13 18.99 -2.69
C MET A 68 5.25 18.33 -3.47
N VAL A 69 5.91 19.12 -4.29
CA VAL A 69 7.01 18.68 -5.15
C VAL A 69 8.32 19.31 -4.71
N VAL A 70 9.42 18.66 -5.05
CA VAL A 70 10.73 19.19 -4.74
C VAL A 70 11.07 20.36 -5.64
N GLN A 71 11.72 21.35 -5.06
CA GLN A 71 12.28 22.50 -5.73
C GLN A 71 13.69 22.77 -5.18
N ALA A 72 14.67 22.88 -6.06
CA ALA A 72 16.01 23.32 -5.70
C ALA A 72 16.16 24.80 -6.02
N GLY A 73 16.87 25.51 -5.16
CA GLY A 73 17.30 26.89 -5.38
C GLY A 73 18.78 27.03 -5.02
N THR A 74 19.54 27.74 -5.84
CA THR A 74 20.96 28.04 -5.56
C THR A 74 21.06 29.42 -4.94
N SER A 75 21.68 29.52 -3.76
CA SER A 75 21.96 30.79 -3.13
C SER A 75 23.07 31.55 -3.90
N HIS A 76 23.21 32.85 -3.63
CA HIS A 76 24.27 33.65 -4.20
C HIS A 76 25.68 33.15 -3.84
N THR A 77 25.82 32.35 -2.78
CA THR A 77 27.06 31.69 -2.35
C THR A 77 27.34 30.38 -3.09
N GLY A 78 26.49 29.98 -4.04
CA GLY A 78 26.61 28.71 -4.80
C GLY A 78 26.05 27.50 -4.06
N LYS A 79 25.54 27.64 -2.84
CA LYS A 79 24.94 26.53 -2.08
C LYS A 79 23.56 26.18 -2.62
N VAL A 80 23.34 24.91 -2.93
CA VAL A 80 22.03 24.41 -3.37
C VAL A 80 21.18 24.09 -2.14
N HIS A 81 20.02 24.75 -2.05
CA HIS A 81 19.00 24.48 -1.05
C HIS A 81 17.83 23.73 -1.70
N ARG A 82 17.28 22.75 -0.98
CA ARG A 82 16.20 21.90 -1.46
C ARG A 82 14.98 22.07 -0.59
N TYR A 83 13.84 22.27 -1.24
CA TYR A 83 12.56 22.54 -0.57
C TYR A 83 11.45 21.64 -1.12
N HIS A 84 10.46 21.38 -0.30
CA HIS A 84 9.15 20.91 -0.73
C HIS A 84 8.22 22.10 -0.94
N ALA A 85 7.71 22.27 -2.14
CA ALA A 85 6.82 23.35 -2.53
C ALA A 85 5.48 22.81 -3.04
N CYS A 86 4.39 23.47 -2.70
CA CYS A 86 3.07 23.13 -3.22
C CYS A 86 3.02 23.36 -4.74
N VAL A 87 2.53 22.40 -5.51
CA VAL A 87 2.39 22.53 -6.99
C VAL A 87 1.52 23.73 -7.36
N ARG A 88 0.50 24.04 -6.56
CA ARG A 88 -0.38 25.19 -6.81
C ARG A 88 0.26 26.52 -6.41
N GLN A 89 1.23 26.54 -5.49
CA GLN A 89 1.99 27.74 -5.16
C GLN A 89 2.75 28.25 -6.38
N LYS A 90 3.37 27.38 -7.15
CA LYS A 90 4.07 27.75 -8.41
C LYS A 90 3.16 28.44 -9.43
N LYS A 91 1.85 28.20 -9.33
CA LYS A 91 0.81 28.81 -10.20
C LYS A 91 0.10 29.97 -9.50
N HIS A 92 0.63 30.50 -8.40
CA HIS A 92 0.01 31.56 -7.57
C HIS A 92 -1.44 31.25 -7.11
N LYS A 93 -1.77 29.94 -6.95
CA LYS A 93 -3.09 29.47 -6.51
C LYS A 93 -3.09 28.93 -5.07
N CYS A 94 -1.99 29.06 -4.34
CA CYS A 94 -1.82 28.65 -2.96
C CYS A 94 -0.71 29.49 -2.34
N ASP A 95 -0.90 29.90 -1.10
CA ASP A 95 0.03 30.72 -0.30
C ASP A 95 0.90 29.90 0.66
N LYS A 96 0.88 28.55 0.54
CA LYS A 96 1.66 27.64 1.37
C LYS A 96 3.16 27.92 1.25
N LYS A 97 3.82 28.19 2.37
CA LYS A 97 5.28 28.39 2.43
C LYS A 97 6.02 27.09 2.06
N MET A 98 7.18 27.23 1.43
CA MET A 98 8.06 26.11 1.12
C MET A 98 8.69 25.55 2.39
N LEU A 99 8.97 24.25 2.40
CA LEU A 99 9.54 23.56 3.55
C LEU A 99 10.93 23.01 3.19
N HIS A 100 11.90 23.22 4.05
CA HIS A 100 13.23 22.62 3.87
C HIS A 100 13.16 21.09 3.84
N LYS A 101 13.66 20.48 2.76
CA LYS A 101 13.64 19.04 2.54
C LYS A 101 14.22 18.28 3.74
N ASP A 102 15.48 18.57 4.07
CA ASP A 102 16.24 17.78 5.06
C ASP A 102 15.60 17.84 6.45
N LYS A 103 15.06 19.02 6.83
CA LYS A 103 14.39 19.22 8.11
C LYS A 103 13.10 18.40 8.20
N VAL A 104 12.26 18.49 7.17
CA VAL A 104 10.98 17.77 7.15
C VAL A 104 11.19 16.25 7.12
N GLU A 105 12.11 15.77 6.30
CA GLU A 105 12.41 14.35 6.21
C GLU A 105 12.97 13.79 7.51
N ALA A 106 13.92 14.49 8.15
CA ALA A 106 14.46 14.11 9.45
C ALA A 106 13.39 14.09 10.54
N PHE A 107 12.51 15.10 10.57
CA PHE A 107 11.43 15.19 11.54
C PHE A 107 10.41 14.06 11.38
N VAL A 108 10.00 13.78 10.16
CA VAL A 108 9.05 12.70 9.87
C VAL A 108 9.61 11.34 10.28
N VAL A 109 10.89 11.07 9.98
CA VAL A 109 11.56 9.84 10.43
C VAL A 109 11.61 9.76 11.96
N TYR A 110 12.01 10.86 12.62
CA TYR A 110 12.07 10.91 14.09
C TYR A 110 10.71 10.62 14.73
N LYS A 111 9.64 11.30 14.27
CA LYS A 111 8.28 11.07 14.80
C LYS A 111 7.76 9.68 14.53
N THR A 112 8.07 9.11 13.38
CA THR A 112 7.70 7.72 13.07
C THR A 112 8.43 6.72 13.98
N MET A 113 9.71 6.96 14.26
CA MET A 113 10.46 6.13 15.21
C MET A 113 9.94 6.29 16.65
N GLU A 114 9.62 7.51 17.09
CA GLU A 114 8.97 7.78 18.39
C GLU A 114 7.63 7.06 18.50
N PHE A 115 6.81 7.08 17.45
CA PHE A 115 5.55 6.34 17.38
C PHE A 115 5.76 4.84 17.54
N LEU A 116 6.74 4.27 16.84
CA LEU A 116 7.08 2.84 16.92
C LEU A 116 7.69 2.42 18.28
N GLN A 117 8.27 3.35 19.07
CA GLN A 117 8.79 3.01 20.41
C GLN A 117 7.68 2.70 21.42
N LYS A 118 6.45 3.12 21.16
CA LYS A 118 5.31 2.86 22.06
C LYS A 118 4.87 1.39 21.96
N ASP A 119 4.96 0.61 23.06
CA ASP A 119 4.60 -0.82 23.02
C ASP A 119 3.12 -1.06 22.72
N ASN A 120 2.23 -0.21 23.22
CA ASN A 120 0.81 -0.27 22.88
C ASN A 120 0.54 -0.10 21.37
N VAL A 121 1.39 0.64 20.67
CA VAL A 121 1.31 0.79 19.21
C VAL A 121 1.70 -0.51 18.52
N ILE A 122 2.80 -1.14 18.94
CA ILE A 122 3.23 -2.44 18.39
C ILE A 122 2.14 -3.49 18.56
N GLU A 123 1.50 -3.55 19.74
CA GLU A 123 0.44 -4.52 20.01
C GLU A 123 -0.75 -4.30 19.06
N GLN A 124 -1.23 -3.06 18.97
CA GLN A 124 -2.34 -2.71 18.08
C GLN A 124 -2.01 -2.92 16.60
N LEU A 125 -0.77 -2.63 16.17
CA LEU A 125 -0.32 -2.87 14.80
C LEU A 125 -0.22 -4.36 14.49
N SER A 126 0.31 -5.15 15.42
CA SER A 126 0.43 -6.60 15.24
C SER A 126 -0.92 -7.29 15.14
N GLU A 127 -1.89 -6.87 15.96
CA GLU A 127 -3.28 -7.35 15.89
C GLU A 127 -3.96 -6.95 14.57
N ALA A 128 -3.79 -5.70 14.15
CA ALA A 128 -4.35 -5.21 12.91
C ALA A 128 -3.80 -5.94 11.68
N LEU A 129 -2.49 -6.15 11.60
CA LEU A 129 -1.86 -6.90 10.52
C LEU A 129 -2.30 -8.37 10.52
N TYR A 130 -2.43 -8.96 11.72
CA TYR A 130 -2.95 -10.32 11.87
C TYR A 130 -4.38 -10.43 11.31
N ASN A 131 -5.25 -9.48 11.62
CA ASN A 131 -6.64 -9.49 11.14
C ASN A 131 -6.71 -9.18 9.62
N LEU A 132 -5.86 -8.31 9.11
CA LEU A 132 -5.84 -7.89 7.71
C LEU A 132 -5.55 -9.07 6.75
N GLN A 133 -4.68 -10.00 7.14
CA GLN A 133 -4.35 -11.17 6.31
C GLN A 133 -5.58 -12.05 6.00
N PHE A 134 -6.62 -12.02 6.83
CA PHE A 134 -7.85 -12.77 6.59
C PHE A 134 -8.86 -12.01 5.70
N THR A 135 -8.74 -10.67 5.66
CA THR A 135 -9.64 -9.84 4.84
C THR A 135 -9.14 -9.68 3.40
N GLU A 136 -7.84 -9.74 3.18
CA GLU A 136 -7.26 -9.60 1.83
C GLU A 136 -7.30 -10.89 0.99
N SER A 137 -7.40 -12.05 1.63
CA SER A 137 -7.52 -13.33 0.93
C SER A 137 -8.96 -13.57 0.47
N THR A 138 -9.36 -12.94 -0.62
CA THR A 138 -10.69 -13.17 -1.22
C THR A 138 -10.83 -14.54 -1.90
N MET A 139 -9.71 -15.18 -2.27
CA MET A 139 -9.71 -16.47 -2.97
C MET A 139 -10.00 -17.67 -2.04
N LEU A 140 -9.38 -17.72 -0.86
CA LEU A 140 -9.56 -18.84 0.07
C LEU A 140 -11.01 -18.97 0.58
N PRO A 141 -11.72 -17.91 1.01
CA PRO A 141 -13.14 -18.00 1.37
C PRO A 141 -14.01 -18.47 0.19
N LYS A 142 -13.76 -17.92 -1.01
CA LYS A 142 -14.52 -18.28 -2.22
C LYS A 142 -14.33 -19.75 -2.63
N LEU A 143 -13.10 -20.25 -2.61
CA LEU A 143 -12.80 -21.67 -2.85
C LEU A 143 -13.40 -22.55 -1.76
N GLY A 144 -13.41 -22.10 -0.50
CA GLY A 144 -14.06 -22.80 0.62
C GLY A 144 -15.56 -22.92 0.44
N GLU A 145 -16.23 -21.88 -0.03
CA GLU A 145 -17.67 -21.90 -0.36
C GLU A 145 -17.95 -22.86 -1.52
N GLN A 146 -17.17 -22.79 -2.61
CA GLN A 146 -17.29 -23.73 -3.72
C GLN A 146 -17.11 -25.18 -3.30
N LEU A 147 -16.13 -25.46 -2.42
CA LEU A 147 -15.91 -26.81 -1.89
C LEU A 147 -17.11 -27.30 -1.08
N LYS A 148 -17.71 -26.42 -0.28
CA LYS A 148 -18.91 -26.73 0.50
C LYS A 148 -20.09 -27.06 -0.41
N ASP A 149 -20.32 -26.27 -1.44
CA ASP A 149 -21.40 -26.47 -2.40
C ASP A 149 -21.22 -27.83 -3.14
N LYS A 150 -20.00 -28.15 -3.59
CA LYS A 150 -19.72 -29.44 -4.24
C LYS A 150 -19.93 -30.63 -3.31
N ASN A 151 -19.51 -30.51 -2.05
CA ASN A 151 -19.80 -31.56 -1.05
C ASN A 151 -21.31 -31.77 -0.84
N GLN A 152 -22.10 -30.70 -0.83
CA GLN A 152 -23.55 -30.79 -0.70
C GLN A 152 -24.20 -31.44 -1.94
N GLU A 153 -23.72 -31.11 -3.16
CA GLU A 153 -24.16 -31.78 -4.40
C GLU A 153 -23.85 -33.28 -4.38
N ILE A 154 -22.65 -33.66 -3.94
CA ILE A 154 -22.23 -35.07 -3.80
C ILE A 154 -23.13 -35.79 -2.79
N GLU A 155 -23.35 -35.19 -1.62
CA GLU A 155 -24.20 -35.77 -0.57
C GLU A 155 -25.63 -35.99 -1.05
N ASN A 156 -26.20 -35.07 -1.82
CA ASN A 156 -27.52 -35.19 -2.41
C ASN A 156 -27.63 -36.40 -3.36
N ILE A 157 -26.60 -36.61 -4.21
CA ILE A 157 -26.56 -37.74 -5.13
C ILE A 157 -26.38 -39.07 -4.36
N VAL A 158 -25.50 -39.10 -3.37
CA VAL A 158 -25.28 -40.27 -2.50
C VAL A 158 -26.58 -40.66 -1.80
N ASN A 159 -27.33 -39.69 -1.25
CA ASN A 159 -28.61 -39.91 -0.64
C ASN A 159 -29.66 -40.45 -1.62
N ALA A 160 -29.67 -40.00 -2.88
CA ALA A 160 -30.56 -40.51 -3.91
C ALA A 160 -30.20 -41.97 -4.27
N VAL A 161 -28.93 -42.29 -4.41
CA VAL A 161 -28.43 -43.65 -4.67
C VAL A 161 -28.81 -44.60 -3.51
N GLN A 162 -28.66 -44.17 -2.27
CA GLN A 162 -29.08 -44.97 -1.07
C GLN A 162 -30.57 -45.24 -1.03
N LYS A 163 -31.39 -44.34 -1.57
CA LYS A 163 -32.87 -44.57 -1.71
C LYS A 163 -33.24 -45.45 -2.91
N GLY A 164 -32.29 -46.02 -3.60
CA GLY A 164 -32.51 -46.92 -4.72
C GLY A 164 -32.57 -46.30 -6.12
N TYR A 165 -32.31 -44.99 -6.24
CA TYR A 165 -32.28 -44.29 -7.53
C TYR A 165 -30.88 -44.33 -8.20
N ALA A 166 -30.27 -45.50 -8.30
CA ALA A 166 -28.96 -45.68 -8.90
C ALA A 166 -29.07 -45.79 -10.44
N THR A 167 -28.94 -44.67 -11.15
CA THR A 167 -28.83 -44.64 -12.61
C THR A 167 -27.37 -44.44 -13.05
N GLN A 168 -27.00 -44.94 -14.22
CA GLN A 168 -25.66 -44.76 -14.76
C GLN A 168 -25.27 -43.27 -14.89
N THR A 169 -26.24 -42.42 -15.23
CA THR A 169 -26.06 -40.95 -15.32
C THR A 169 -25.73 -40.33 -13.96
N LEU A 170 -26.38 -40.77 -12.86
CA LEU A 170 -26.09 -40.30 -11.51
C LEU A 170 -24.69 -40.72 -11.06
N LEU A 171 -24.28 -41.94 -11.36
CA LEU A 171 -22.93 -42.42 -11.03
C LEU A 171 -21.85 -41.67 -11.80
N GLN A 172 -22.10 -41.39 -13.08
CA GLN A 172 -21.17 -40.57 -13.89
C GLN A 172 -21.06 -39.16 -13.32
N ARG A 173 -22.20 -38.52 -13.01
CA ARG A 173 -22.20 -37.16 -12.41
C ARG A 173 -21.51 -37.13 -11.06
N LEU A 174 -21.64 -38.16 -10.24
CA LEU A 174 -20.94 -38.30 -8.97
C LEU A 174 -19.42 -38.27 -9.19
N GLY A 175 -18.91 -39.08 -10.15
CA GLY A 175 -17.49 -39.10 -10.47
C GLY A 175 -16.94 -37.74 -10.97
N GLU A 176 -17.76 -37.00 -11.74
CA GLU A 176 -17.40 -35.63 -12.19
C GLU A 176 -17.30 -34.68 -11.00
N LEU A 177 -18.29 -34.71 -10.09
CA LEU A 177 -18.32 -33.86 -8.89
C LEU A 177 -17.17 -34.18 -7.92
N GLU A 178 -16.83 -35.44 -7.76
CA GLU A 178 -15.68 -35.84 -6.94
C GLU A 178 -14.38 -35.31 -7.52
N LYS A 179 -14.23 -35.33 -8.84
CA LYS A 179 -13.06 -34.74 -9.51
C LYS A 179 -13.01 -33.23 -9.35
N GLU A 180 -14.14 -32.53 -9.56
CA GLU A 180 -14.24 -31.08 -9.35
C GLU A 180 -13.90 -30.69 -7.89
N ARG A 181 -14.39 -31.48 -6.91
CA ARG A 181 -14.06 -31.30 -5.48
C ARG A 181 -12.56 -31.41 -5.22
N ASP A 182 -11.92 -32.43 -5.79
CA ASP A 182 -10.49 -32.69 -5.60
C ASP A 182 -9.64 -31.59 -6.26
N GLU A 183 -10.02 -31.09 -7.43
CA GLU A 183 -9.38 -29.94 -8.09
C GLU A 183 -9.48 -28.65 -7.24
N ILE A 184 -10.65 -28.41 -6.62
CA ILE A 184 -10.83 -27.28 -5.67
C ILE A 184 -9.96 -27.50 -4.43
N GLY A 185 -9.87 -28.72 -3.91
CA GLY A 185 -9.00 -29.06 -2.77
C GLY A 185 -7.53 -28.78 -3.05
N GLU A 186 -7.05 -29.16 -4.24
CA GLU A 186 -5.70 -28.83 -4.68
C GLU A 186 -5.47 -27.32 -4.85
N ALA A 187 -6.46 -26.59 -5.39
CA ALA A 187 -6.39 -25.14 -5.52
C ALA A 187 -6.28 -24.45 -4.14
N ILE A 188 -7.06 -24.91 -3.16
CA ILE A 188 -6.97 -24.43 -1.76
C ILE A 188 -5.59 -24.73 -1.17
N ALA A 189 -5.04 -25.94 -1.38
CA ALA A 189 -3.73 -26.29 -0.88
C ALA A 189 -2.63 -25.43 -1.52
N LYS A 190 -2.69 -25.19 -2.83
CA LYS A 190 -1.76 -24.32 -3.57
C LYS A 190 -1.85 -22.88 -3.08
N GLU A 191 -3.05 -22.35 -2.83
CA GLU A 191 -3.26 -20.98 -2.36
C GLU A 191 -2.76 -20.79 -0.92
N LYS A 192 -2.98 -21.77 -0.03
CA LYS A 192 -2.43 -21.76 1.34
C LYS A 192 -0.90 -21.76 1.37
N ILE A 193 -0.23 -22.37 0.39
CA ILE A 193 1.22 -22.33 0.28
C ILE A 193 1.71 -20.97 -0.21
N LYS A 194 0.98 -20.33 -1.14
CA LYS A 194 1.33 -19.00 -1.67
C LYS A 194 1.16 -17.89 -0.62
N THR A 195 0.16 -18.01 0.24
CA THR A 195 -0.18 -17.02 1.27
C THR A 195 -0.04 -17.64 2.67
N PRO A 196 1.19 -17.77 3.20
CA PRO A 196 1.39 -18.31 4.54
C PRO A 196 0.70 -17.41 5.57
N ILE A 197 -0.09 -18.01 6.44
CA ILE A 197 -0.73 -17.31 7.55
C ILE A 197 0.31 -17.14 8.67
N PHE A 198 0.67 -15.89 8.94
CA PHE A 198 1.57 -15.54 10.03
C PHE A 198 0.82 -15.40 11.35
N SER A 199 1.43 -15.82 12.46
CA SER A 199 0.89 -15.56 13.79
C SER A 199 1.06 -14.09 14.17
N GLN A 200 0.27 -13.63 15.15
CA GLN A 200 0.41 -12.28 15.70
C GLN A 200 1.84 -12.04 16.25
N ASP A 201 2.47 -13.06 16.84
CA ASP A 201 3.84 -12.97 17.33
C ASP A 201 4.87 -12.74 16.22
N HIS A 202 4.67 -13.30 15.04
CA HIS A 202 5.53 -12.99 13.89
C HIS A 202 5.45 -11.51 13.51
N PHE A 203 4.24 -10.94 13.46
CA PHE A 203 4.07 -9.50 13.19
C PHE A 203 4.68 -8.65 14.30
N ARG A 204 4.50 -9.02 15.57
CA ARG A 204 5.11 -8.34 16.73
C ARG A 204 6.62 -8.35 16.61
N MET A 205 7.23 -9.49 16.33
CA MET A 205 8.67 -9.62 16.15
C MET A 205 9.18 -8.79 14.97
N ALA A 206 8.49 -8.79 13.84
CA ALA A 206 8.83 -7.98 12.68
C ALA A 206 8.79 -6.47 13.00
N LEU A 207 7.77 -6.00 13.72
CA LEU A 207 7.64 -4.62 14.16
C LEU A 207 8.74 -4.23 15.16
N HIS A 208 9.10 -5.10 16.11
CA HIS A 208 10.24 -4.89 17.00
C HIS A 208 11.57 -4.80 16.24
N ASN A 209 11.74 -5.56 15.17
CA ASN A 209 12.92 -5.43 14.32
C ASN A 209 12.96 -4.08 13.56
N CYS A 210 11.81 -3.50 13.24
CA CYS A 210 11.75 -2.17 12.66
C CYS A 210 12.28 -1.08 13.61
N ARG A 211 12.16 -1.23 14.94
CA ARG A 211 12.76 -0.32 15.92
C ARG A 211 14.29 -0.27 15.87
N LYS A 212 14.92 -1.35 15.38
CA LYS A 212 16.39 -1.50 15.32
C LYS A 212 16.98 -1.00 14.00
N ILE A 213 16.15 -0.51 13.08
CA ILE A 213 16.62 -0.01 11.78
C ILE A 213 17.49 1.22 12.00
N ASP A 214 18.68 1.19 11.41
CA ASP A 214 19.62 2.31 11.45
C ASP A 214 19.13 3.45 10.56
N VAL A 215 18.48 4.42 11.20
CA VAL A 215 17.97 5.64 10.53
C VAL A 215 19.02 6.72 10.31
N SER A 216 20.29 6.48 10.63
CA SER A 216 21.40 7.35 10.22
C SER A 216 21.67 7.21 8.73
N LYS A 217 21.42 6.04 8.16
CA LYS A 217 21.57 5.71 6.75
C LYS A 217 20.31 6.05 5.96
N GLN A 218 20.50 6.48 4.72
CA GLN A 218 19.39 6.86 3.84
C GLN A 218 18.43 5.70 3.54
N ASP A 219 18.97 4.49 3.35
CA ASP A 219 18.18 3.28 3.11
C ASP A 219 17.29 2.93 4.31
N GLY A 220 17.81 3.12 5.54
CA GLY A 220 17.03 2.92 6.76
C GLY A 220 15.86 3.91 6.87
N LYS A 221 16.11 5.20 6.61
CA LYS A 221 15.07 6.23 6.57
C LYS A 221 14.00 5.90 5.53
N ARG A 222 14.42 5.52 4.31
CA ARG A 222 13.52 5.13 3.22
C ARG A 222 12.64 3.97 3.63
N LYS A 223 13.24 2.91 4.19
CA LYS A 223 12.52 1.72 4.63
C LYS A 223 11.43 2.07 5.66
N ILE A 224 11.73 2.91 6.64
CA ILE A 224 10.75 3.37 7.63
C ILE A 224 9.61 4.16 6.96
N ILE A 225 9.93 5.12 6.11
CA ILE A 225 8.93 5.95 5.43
C ILE A 225 8.04 5.13 4.50
N ASP A 226 8.63 4.24 3.71
CA ASP A 226 7.87 3.44 2.74
C ASP A 226 6.98 2.40 3.43
N THR A 227 7.43 1.84 4.56
CA THR A 227 6.66 0.84 5.31
C THR A 227 5.51 1.47 6.09
N PHE A 228 5.74 2.58 6.79
CA PHE A 228 4.78 3.06 7.79
C PHE A 228 3.95 4.26 7.35
N ILE A 229 4.44 5.10 6.42
CA ILE A 229 3.77 6.35 6.07
C ILE A 229 2.95 6.20 4.80
N ASN A 230 1.66 6.49 4.89
CA ASN A 230 0.75 6.59 3.76
C ASN A 230 0.80 7.99 3.12
N ALA A 231 0.47 9.02 3.91
CA ALA A 231 0.41 10.40 3.47
C ALA A 231 0.77 11.35 4.60
N ILE A 232 1.26 12.53 4.24
CA ILE A 232 1.55 13.61 5.18
C ILE A 232 0.86 14.86 4.65
N TYR A 233 0.04 15.49 5.47
CA TYR A 233 -0.63 16.75 5.16
C TYR A 233 0.00 17.87 5.98
N VAL A 234 0.44 18.92 5.31
CA VAL A 234 1.14 20.04 5.95
C VAL A 234 0.33 21.31 5.82
N SER A 235 -0.13 21.85 6.95
CA SER A 235 -0.64 23.22 7.07
C SER A 235 0.49 24.20 7.45
N ASP A 236 0.18 25.46 7.68
CA ASP A 236 1.19 26.39 8.17
C ASP A 236 1.55 26.14 9.64
N ASP A 237 0.64 25.53 10.41
CA ASP A 237 0.78 25.33 11.84
C ASP A 237 0.93 23.87 12.26
N ASP A 238 0.50 22.92 11.40
CA ASP A 238 0.40 21.50 11.74
C ASP A 238 0.96 20.57 10.68
N PHE A 239 1.50 19.44 11.14
CA PHE A 239 1.79 18.24 10.34
C PHE A 239 0.83 17.13 10.74
N LYS A 240 0.11 16.59 9.78
CA LYS A 240 -0.75 15.42 9.98
C LYS A 240 -0.13 14.22 9.26
N ILE A 241 0.37 13.24 10.00
CA ILE A 241 0.95 12.02 9.45
C ILE A 241 -0.11 10.93 9.48
N ALA A 242 -0.48 10.42 8.32
CA ALA A 242 -1.33 9.23 8.16
C ALA A 242 -0.45 8.00 7.97
N TYR A 243 -0.58 7.04 8.88
CA TYR A 243 0.16 5.79 8.82
C TYR A 243 -0.57 4.74 7.98
N ASN A 244 0.19 3.82 7.36
CA ASN A 244 -0.35 2.74 6.51
C ASN A 244 -1.25 1.75 7.27
N VAL A 245 -1.15 1.70 8.60
CA VAL A 245 -1.82 0.70 9.42
C VAL A 245 -3.02 1.32 10.13
N ASN A 246 -4.21 0.74 9.92
CA ASN A 246 -5.49 1.10 10.56
C ASN A 246 -5.95 2.54 10.36
N GLY A 247 -5.52 3.24 9.33
CA GLY A 247 -5.93 4.62 9.09
C GLY A 247 -5.62 5.57 10.27
N LYS A 248 -4.68 5.19 11.15
CA LYS A 248 -4.27 6.06 12.26
C LYS A 248 -3.61 7.31 11.71
N GLU A 249 -4.10 8.44 12.20
CA GLU A 249 -3.56 9.75 11.91
C GLU A 249 -3.01 10.36 13.19
N GLU A 250 -1.80 10.88 13.12
CA GLU A 250 -1.20 11.65 14.21
C GLU A 250 -1.06 13.09 13.74
N THR A 251 -1.66 14.03 14.50
CA THR A 251 -1.53 15.47 14.25
C THR A 251 -0.46 16.03 15.17
N ILE A 252 0.56 16.64 14.61
CA ILE A 252 1.70 17.20 15.32
C ILE A 252 1.74 18.68 15.01
N LYS A 253 1.87 19.53 16.04
CA LYS A 253 2.00 20.97 15.85
C LYS A 253 3.37 21.32 15.30
N LEU A 254 3.43 22.32 14.45
CA LEU A 254 4.68 22.80 13.83
C LEU A 254 5.67 23.33 14.89
N GLU A 255 5.15 23.87 16.00
CA GLU A 255 5.95 24.32 17.15
C GLU A 255 6.81 23.19 17.74
N GLU A 256 6.35 21.94 17.68
CA GLU A 256 7.15 20.78 18.10
C GLU A 256 8.33 20.51 17.16
N LEU A 257 8.17 20.80 15.86
CA LEU A 257 9.23 20.71 14.88
C LEU A 257 10.30 21.78 15.14
N GLU A 258 9.89 22.98 15.49
CA GLU A 258 10.80 24.10 15.79
C GLU A 258 11.54 23.94 17.13
N SER A 259 10.88 23.36 18.13
CA SER A 259 11.42 23.12 19.46
C SER A 259 12.25 21.86 19.58
N SER A 260 12.22 20.96 18.56
CA SER A 260 12.97 19.71 18.59
C SER A 260 14.48 19.97 18.60
N THR A 261 15.19 19.32 19.52
CA THR A 261 16.66 19.38 19.66
C THR A 261 17.42 18.89 18.42
N LEU A 262 16.74 18.27 17.47
CA LEU A 262 17.29 17.82 16.19
C LEU A 262 17.85 18.98 15.34
N PHE A 263 17.43 20.21 15.61
CA PHE A 263 17.81 21.41 14.84
C PHE A 263 18.54 22.46 15.67
N SER A 264 18.98 22.12 16.88
CA SER A 264 19.60 23.05 17.84
C SER A 264 21.01 23.55 17.47
N ASN A 265 21.53 23.20 16.28
CA ASN A 265 22.80 23.75 15.79
C ASN A 265 22.57 25.07 15.03
N GLY A 266 22.23 26.15 15.76
CA GLY A 266 22.55 27.52 15.38
C GLY A 266 21.74 28.21 14.26
N ALA A 267 20.67 27.62 13.73
CA ALA A 267 19.83 28.30 12.75
C ALA A 267 18.65 29.03 13.44
N PRO A 268 18.35 30.28 13.03
CA PRO A 268 17.22 31.03 13.61
C PRO A 268 15.88 30.33 13.31
N LYS A 269 14.91 30.44 14.21
CA LYS A 269 13.58 29.79 14.14
C LYS A 269 12.80 30.07 12.85
N SER A 270 13.12 31.17 12.16
CA SER A 270 12.54 31.58 10.87
C SER A 270 13.03 30.74 9.66
N ALA A 271 14.10 29.98 9.80
CA ALA A 271 14.76 29.29 8.68
C ALA A 271 14.05 28.01 8.17
N ILE A 272 12.88 27.66 8.71
CA ILE A 272 12.08 26.54 8.19
C ILE A 272 11.27 26.95 6.96
N PHE A 273 10.98 28.25 6.83
CA PHE A 273 10.08 28.83 5.84
C PHE A 273 10.73 29.85 4.89
N GLU A 274 12.05 30.02 4.91
CA GLU A 274 12.75 30.86 3.93
C GLU A 274 13.22 30.10 2.70
#